data_66efa7761acbf0db579dac3844e78fe6
#
_entry.id   66efa7761acbf0db579dac3844e78fe6
#
_cell.length_a   1.000
_cell.length_b   1.000
_cell.length_c   1.000
_cell.angle_alpha   90.00
_cell.angle_beta   90.00
_cell.angle_gamma   90.00
#
_symmetry.space_group_name_H-M   'P 1'
#
loop_
_entity.id
_entity.type
_entity.pdbx_description
1 polymer ?
#
loop_
_entity_poly.entity_id
_entity_poly.type
_entity_poly.pdbx_seq_one_letter_code
_entity_poly.pdbx_strand_id
1 'polypeptide(L)'
;MILQKLRKYFPITLACVVLIWYLCLFRPPHVRTLDDIPYIDKIVHLSMYLGTCSVFWFEYECNGYKWHKCRLALIGVVAPILMSGVIELAQAYLTTYRTGDWADFATNSMGVLLALIVKHFIDQAHGKICRG
;
A
#
# COMPACT_ATOMS: atom_id res chain seq x y z
N MET A 1 -4.48 27.06 4.67
CA MET A 1 -4.20 26.57 6.03
C MET A 1 -4.66 25.12 6.24
N ILE A 2 -5.89 24.75 5.87
CA ILE A 2 -6.42 23.38 5.97
C ILE A 2 -5.67 22.42 5.04
N LEU A 3 -5.44 22.80 3.78
CA LEU A 3 -4.67 22.02 2.81
C LEU A 3 -3.21 21.80 3.23
N GLN A 4 -2.59 22.78 3.89
CA GLN A 4 -1.23 22.63 4.42
C GLN A 4 -1.18 21.70 5.63
N LYS A 5 -2.23 21.66 6.46
CA LYS A 5 -2.37 20.70 7.55
C LYS A 5 -2.61 19.27 7.02
N LEU A 6 -3.50 19.14 6.03
CA LEU A 6 -3.78 17.84 5.39
C LEU A 6 -2.54 17.27 4.69
N ARG A 7 -1.71 18.12 4.11
CA ARG A 7 -0.44 17.73 3.50
C ARG A 7 0.53 17.08 4.49
N LYS A 8 0.44 17.42 5.79
CA LYS A 8 1.22 16.79 6.87
C LYS A 8 0.78 15.36 7.23
N TYR A 9 -0.37 14.89 6.76
CA TYR A 9 -0.97 13.63 7.18
C TYR A 9 -1.06 12.58 6.09
N PHE A 10 -0.25 12.68 5.04
CA PHE A 10 -0.23 11.70 3.94
C PHE A 10 -1.61 11.48 3.30
N PRO A 11 -2.25 12.53 2.75
CA PRO A 11 -3.63 12.45 2.29
C PRO A 11 -3.83 11.44 1.16
N ILE A 12 -2.87 11.33 0.24
CA ILE A 12 -2.96 10.41 -0.90
C ILE A 12 -2.80 8.96 -0.40
N THR A 13 -1.85 8.72 0.50
CA THR A 13 -1.67 7.41 1.14
C THR A 13 -2.92 6.99 1.90
N LEU A 14 -3.54 7.88 2.67
CA LEU A 14 -4.79 7.60 3.37
C LEU A 14 -5.93 7.27 2.41
N ALA A 15 -6.06 8.00 1.31
CA ALA A 15 -7.04 7.70 0.27
C ALA A 15 -6.80 6.31 -0.36
N CYS A 16 -5.55 5.95 -0.62
CA CYS A 16 -5.19 4.62 -1.12
C CYS A 16 -5.53 3.52 -0.10
N VAL A 17 -5.25 3.74 1.19
CA VAL A 17 -5.59 2.79 2.27
C VAL A 17 -7.09 2.57 2.35
N VAL A 18 -7.89 3.63 2.33
CA VAL A 18 -9.36 3.53 2.30
C VAL A 18 -9.84 2.76 1.08
N LEU A 19 -9.25 3.01 -0.08
CA LEU A 19 -9.57 2.30 -1.31
C LEU A 19 -9.25 0.80 -1.22
N ILE A 20 -8.11 0.43 -0.63
CA ILE A 20 -7.75 -0.99 -0.40
C ILE A 20 -8.80 -1.67 0.48
N TRP A 21 -9.16 -1.06 1.61
CA TRP A 21 -10.20 -1.59 2.49
C TRP A 21 -11.54 -1.76 1.77
N TYR A 22 -11.94 -0.76 0.99
CA TYR A 22 -13.17 -0.82 0.21
C TYR A 22 -13.13 -1.96 -0.81
N LEU A 23 -12.08 -2.05 -1.62
CA LEU A 23 -11.97 -3.09 -2.66
C LEU A 23 -11.82 -4.51 -2.09
N CYS A 24 -11.20 -4.64 -0.92
CA CYS A 24 -11.01 -5.94 -0.28
C CYS A 24 -12.27 -6.46 0.42
N LEU A 25 -13.06 -5.58 1.03
CA LEU A 25 -14.25 -5.97 1.80
C LEU A 25 -15.55 -5.94 0.99
N PHE A 26 -15.63 -5.07 0.00
CA PHE A 26 -16.80 -4.97 -0.86
C PHE A 26 -16.51 -5.63 -2.21
N ARG A 27 -17.48 -6.37 -2.72
CA ARG A 27 -17.36 -7.05 -4.00
C ARG A 27 -17.38 -6.03 -5.14
N PRO A 28 -16.28 -5.82 -5.87
CA PRO A 28 -16.33 -5.00 -7.07
C PRO A 28 -17.21 -5.66 -8.12
N PRO A 29 -17.84 -4.89 -9.04
CA PRO A 29 -18.60 -5.45 -10.14
C PRO A 29 -17.72 -6.40 -10.95
N HIS A 30 -18.23 -7.61 -11.23
CA HIS A 30 -17.53 -8.63 -12.01
C HIS A 30 -17.20 -8.10 -13.41
N VAL A 31 -15.93 -7.99 -13.70
CA VAL A 31 -15.43 -7.79 -15.06
C VAL A 31 -15.06 -9.17 -15.61
N ARG A 32 -15.98 -9.80 -16.32
CA ARG A 32 -15.83 -11.17 -16.87
C ARG A 32 -14.52 -11.39 -17.63
N THR A 33 -14.00 -10.36 -18.29
CA THR A 33 -12.74 -10.42 -19.04
C THR A 33 -11.49 -10.56 -18.18
N LEU A 34 -11.56 -10.22 -16.90
CA LEU A 34 -10.43 -10.35 -15.97
C LEU A 34 -10.43 -11.67 -15.21
N ASP A 35 -11.60 -12.32 -15.08
CA ASP A 35 -11.73 -13.59 -14.36
C ASP A 35 -11.03 -14.76 -15.10
N ASP A 36 -10.79 -14.61 -16.40
CA ASP A 36 -10.12 -15.60 -17.23
C ASP A 36 -8.58 -15.56 -17.12
N ILE A 37 -8.01 -14.54 -16.45
CA ILE A 37 -6.56 -14.41 -16.29
C ILE A 37 -6.12 -15.13 -15.01
N PRO A 38 -5.26 -16.16 -15.11
CA PRO A 38 -4.77 -16.87 -13.94
C PRO A 38 -3.99 -15.91 -13.02
N TYR A 39 -4.23 -16.04 -11.73
CA TYR A 39 -3.57 -15.23 -10.68
C TYR A 39 -3.83 -13.71 -10.75
N ILE A 40 -4.84 -13.25 -11.48
CA ILE A 40 -5.18 -11.82 -11.58
C ILE A 40 -5.42 -11.20 -10.19
N ASP A 41 -6.06 -11.93 -9.29
CA ASP A 41 -6.34 -11.49 -7.94
C ASP A 41 -5.03 -11.16 -7.18
N LYS A 42 -4.03 -12.02 -7.27
CA LYS A 42 -2.72 -11.82 -6.66
C LYS A 42 -1.95 -10.65 -7.27
N ILE A 43 -2.05 -10.46 -8.58
CA ILE A 43 -1.44 -9.32 -9.28
C ILE A 43 -2.08 -8.01 -8.81
N VAL A 44 -3.40 -7.98 -8.64
CA VAL A 44 -4.14 -6.81 -8.14
C VAL A 44 -3.71 -6.48 -6.71
N HIS A 45 -3.65 -7.48 -5.82
CA HIS A 45 -3.17 -7.30 -4.44
C HIS A 45 -1.74 -6.78 -4.38
N LEU A 46 -0.83 -7.38 -5.14
CA LEU A 46 0.56 -6.92 -5.25
C LEU A 46 0.63 -5.45 -5.70
N SER A 47 -0.11 -5.11 -6.75
CA SER A 47 -0.14 -3.76 -7.33
C SER A 47 -0.70 -2.73 -6.36
N MET A 48 -1.76 -3.05 -5.64
CA MET A 48 -2.37 -2.17 -4.66
C MET A 48 -1.40 -1.82 -3.52
N TYR A 49 -0.75 -2.82 -2.95
CA TYR A 49 0.20 -2.60 -1.85
C TYR A 49 1.50 -1.95 -2.32
N LEU A 50 2.03 -2.38 -3.45
CA LEU A 50 3.19 -1.73 -4.07
C LEU A 50 2.93 -0.26 -4.37
N GLY A 51 1.79 0.05 -4.98
CA GLY A 51 1.38 1.42 -5.32
C GLY A 51 1.18 2.28 -4.07
N THR A 52 0.43 1.79 -3.10
CA THR A 52 0.13 2.52 -1.85
C THR A 52 1.41 2.80 -1.04
N CYS A 53 2.28 1.82 -0.87
CA CYS A 53 3.54 2.03 -0.17
C CYS A 53 4.50 2.95 -0.94
N SER A 54 4.51 2.87 -2.27
CA SER A 54 5.31 3.80 -3.10
C SER A 54 4.82 5.23 -2.96
N VAL A 55 3.51 5.45 -2.93
CA VAL A 55 2.91 6.77 -2.67
C VAL A 55 3.27 7.27 -1.27
N PHE A 56 3.24 6.40 -0.26
CA PHE A 56 3.68 6.76 1.09
C PHE A 56 5.14 7.25 1.11
N TRP A 57 6.06 6.53 0.47
CA TRP A 57 7.45 6.94 0.41
C TRP A 57 7.65 8.25 -0.34
N PHE A 58 6.89 8.44 -1.43
CA PHE A 58 6.92 9.69 -2.19
C PHE A 58 6.40 10.86 -1.36
N GLU A 59 5.25 10.72 -0.69
CA GLU A 59 4.72 11.76 0.21
C GLU A 59 5.67 12.05 1.38
N TYR A 60 6.31 11.01 1.92
CA TYR A 60 7.30 11.15 2.99
C TYR A 60 8.46 12.07 2.54
N GLU A 61 9.03 11.81 1.37
CA GLU A 61 10.12 12.63 0.82
C GLU A 61 9.66 14.05 0.46
N CYS A 62 8.49 14.20 -0.16
CA CYS A 62 7.95 15.50 -0.52
C CYS A 62 7.65 16.40 0.69
N ASN A 63 7.29 15.80 1.82
CA ASN A 63 7.02 16.54 3.06
C ASN A 63 8.31 16.88 3.83
N GLY A 64 9.44 16.33 3.46
CA GLY A 64 10.73 16.58 4.10
C GLY A 64 10.82 16.06 5.54
N TYR A 65 10.05 15.04 5.89
CA TYR A 65 10.11 14.43 7.22
C TYR A 65 11.45 13.72 7.45
N LYS A 66 11.95 13.85 8.67
CA LYS A 66 13.14 13.13 9.14
C LYS A 66 12.77 12.27 10.34
N TRP A 67 12.09 11.18 10.10
CA TRP A 67 11.73 10.24 11.15
C TRP A 67 12.90 9.34 11.52
N HIS A 68 12.94 8.93 12.78
CA HIS A 68 13.88 7.92 13.23
C HIS A 68 13.68 6.60 12.46
N LYS A 69 14.76 5.88 12.17
CA LYS A 69 14.74 4.65 11.36
C LYS A 69 13.73 3.61 11.86
N CYS A 70 13.60 3.45 13.18
CA CYS A 70 12.64 2.51 13.77
C CYS A 70 11.19 2.91 13.47
N ARG A 71 10.86 4.19 13.60
CA ARG A 71 9.52 4.71 13.28
C ARG A 71 9.22 4.56 11.80
N LEU A 72 10.20 4.83 10.96
CA LEU A 72 10.08 4.73 9.53
C LEU A 72 9.83 3.29 9.07
N ALA A 73 10.58 2.33 9.62
CA ALA A 73 10.37 0.90 9.38
C ALA A 73 9.01 0.43 9.91
N LEU A 74 8.61 0.88 11.09
CA LEU A 74 7.33 0.51 11.70
C LEU A 74 6.14 0.96 10.85
N ILE A 75 6.13 2.22 10.42
CA ILE A 75 5.00 2.79 9.67
C ILE A 75 5.07 2.42 8.18
N GLY A 76 6.26 2.39 7.60
CA GLY A 76 6.44 2.15 6.16
C GLY A 76 6.44 0.68 5.74
N VAL A 77 6.72 -0.23 6.65
CA VAL A 77 6.84 -1.67 6.35
C VAL A 77 5.93 -2.51 7.24
N VAL A 78 6.09 -2.44 8.55
CA VAL A 78 5.38 -3.32 9.48
C VAL A 78 3.88 -3.04 9.49
N ALA A 79 3.48 -1.79 9.54
CA ALA A 79 2.07 -1.41 9.58
C ALA A 79 1.28 -1.86 8.33
N PRO A 80 1.76 -1.68 7.08
CA PRO A 80 1.09 -2.22 5.90
C PRO A 80 0.98 -3.74 5.91
N ILE A 81 2.00 -4.46 6.36
CA ILE A 81 1.98 -5.93 6.47
C ILE A 81 0.94 -6.38 7.49
N LEU A 82 0.89 -5.76 8.67
CA LEU A 82 -0.13 -6.04 9.68
C LEU A 82 -1.53 -5.71 9.19
N MET A 83 -1.69 -4.59 8.49
CA MET A 83 -2.96 -4.22 7.85
C MET A 83 -3.42 -5.29 6.85
N SER A 84 -2.51 -5.80 6.05
CA SER A 84 -2.79 -6.91 5.13
C SER A 84 -3.31 -8.14 5.86
N GLY A 85 -2.67 -8.55 6.96
CA GLY A 85 -3.13 -9.67 7.78
C GLY A 85 -4.52 -9.44 8.36
N VAL A 86 -4.79 -8.24 8.85
CA VAL A 86 -6.13 -7.87 9.38
C VAL A 86 -7.19 -7.93 8.29
N ILE A 87 -6.88 -7.46 7.08
CA ILE A 87 -7.80 -7.52 5.94
C ILE A 87 -8.10 -8.97 5.56
N GLU A 88 -7.10 -9.85 5.51
CA GLU A 88 -7.30 -11.28 5.23
C GLU A 88 -8.20 -11.94 6.27
N LEU A 89 -7.99 -11.65 7.55
CA LEU A 89 -8.88 -12.12 8.63
C LEU A 89 -10.30 -11.55 8.48
N ALA A 90 -10.43 -10.29 8.15
CA ALA A 90 -11.73 -9.66 7.93
C ALA A 90 -12.46 -10.30 6.73
N GLN A 91 -11.76 -10.60 5.65
CA GLN A 91 -12.33 -11.31 4.50
C GLN A 91 -12.81 -12.72 4.90
N ALA A 92 -12.05 -13.45 5.70
CA ALA A 92 -12.39 -14.79 6.12
C ALA A 92 -13.62 -14.84 7.04
N TYR A 93 -13.79 -13.87 7.93
CA TYR A 93 -14.82 -13.89 8.98
C TYR A 93 -16.00 -12.97 8.73
N LEU A 94 -15.83 -11.88 8.00
CA LEU A 94 -16.85 -10.86 7.80
C LEU A 94 -17.51 -10.91 6.42
N THR A 95 -16.96 -11.67 5.47
CA THR A 95 -17.52 -11.81 4.14
C THR A 95 -17.90 -13.25 3.84
N THR A 96 -19.01 -13.45 3.11
CA THR A 96 -19.47 -14.78 2.68
C THR A 96 -18.99 -15.17 1.29
N TYR A 97 -18.50 -14.21 0.53
CA TYR A 97 -18.10 -14.36 -0.87
C TYR A 97 -16.57 -14.32 -1.09
N ARG A 98 -15.80 -14.07 -0.05
CA ARG A 98 -14.34 -14.15 -0.07
C ARG A 98 -13.84 -15.02 1.07
N THR A 99 -12.86 -15.83 0.75
CA THR A 99 -12.09 -16.61 1.73
C THR A 99 -10.75 -15.93 1.91
N GLY A 100 -10.31 -15.76 3.16
CA GLY A 100 -8.96 -15.29 3.44
C GLY A 100 -7.92 -16.28 2.88
N ASP A 101 -6.94 -15.81 2.16
CA ASP A 101 -5.87 -16.63 1.56
C ASP A 101 -4.50 -16.15 2.03
N TRP A 102 -3.75 -17.05 2.65
CA TRP A 102 -2.37 -16.77 3.08
C TRP A 102 -1.44 -16.43 1.92
N ALA A 103 -1.73 -16.93 0.71
CA ALA A 103 -0.99 -16.54 -0.49
C ALA A 103 -1.22 -15.06 -0.85
N ASP A 104 -2.41 -14.53 -0.62
CA ASP A 104 -2.70 -13.11 -0.80
C ASP A 104 -1.95 -12.26 0.23
N PHE A 105 -1.90 -12.71 1.48
CA PHE A 105 -1.07 -12.08 2.51
C PHE A 105 0.41 -12.03 2.13
N ALA A 106 0.95 -13.15 1.64
CA ALA A 106 2.34 -13.22 1.17
C ALA A 106 2.58 -12.26 -0.01
N THR A 107 1.66 -12.20 -0.96
CA THR A 107 1.72 -11.31 -2.13
C THR A 107 1.65 -9.84 -1.73
N ASN A 108 0.78 -9.49 -0.80
CA ASN A 108 0.67 -8.14 -0.25
C ASN A 108 1.97 -7.72 0.45
N SER A 109 2.53 -8.59 1.28
CA SER A 109 3.82 -8.36 1.95
C SER A 109 4.96 -8.18 0.95
N MET A 110 4.96 -8.94 -0.14
CA MET A 110 5.92 -8.80 -1.23
C MET A 110 5.80 -7.42 -1.90
N GLY A 111 4.58 -6.92 -2.12
CA GLY A 111 4.32 -5.57 -2.61
C GLY A 111 4.91 -4.49 -1.70
N VAL A 112 4.74 -4.63 -0.39
CA VAL A 112 5.33 -3.73 0.61
C VAL A 112 6.86 -3.72 0.53
N LEU A 113 7.48 -4.89 0.41
CA LEU A 113 8.94 -5.02 0.31
C LEU A 113 9.48 -4.48 -1.01
N LEU A 114 8.79 -4.71 -2.13
CA LEU A 114 9.15 -4.14 -3.44
C LEU A 114 9.09 -2.61 -3.44
N ALA A 115 8.17 -2.02 -2.67
CA ALA A 115 8.09 -0.57 -2.51
C ALA A 115 9.36 0.03 -1.87
N LEU A 116 10.14 -0.73 -1.11
CA LEU A 116 11.44 -0.29 -0.60
C LEU A 116 12.46 -0.07 -1.72
N ILE A 117 12.37 -0.84 -2.80
CA ILE A 117 13.18 -0.63 -4.01
C ILE A 117 12.78 0.68 -4.67
N VAL A 118 11.48 0.94 -4.79
CA VAL A 118 10.97 2.23 -5.30
C VAL A 118 11.45 3.39 -4.41
N LYS A 119 11.42 3.23 -3.09
CA LYS A 119 11.96 4.21 -2.13
C LYS A 119 13.43 4.52 -2.43
N HIS A 120 14.23 3.50 -2.64
CA HIS A 120 15.66 3.68 -2.96
C HIS A 120 15.87 4.55 -4.21
N PHE A 121 15.08 4.34 -5.26
CA PHE A 121 15.12 5.19 -6.47
C PHE A 121 14.64 6.61 -6.20
N ILE A 122 13.59 6.78 -5.38
CA ILE A 122 13.10 8.11 -4.96
C ILE A 122 14.20 8.87 -4.21
N ASP A 123 14.87 8.22 -3.27
CA ASP A 123 15.97 8.81 -2.48
C ASP A 123 17.13 9.25 -3.38
N GLN A 124 17.49 8.44 -4.36
CA GLN A 124 18.54 8.78 -5.33
C GLN A 124 18.14 9.98 -6.22
N ALA A 125 16.91 10.00 -6.71
CA ALA A 125 16.39 11.10 -7.54
C ALA A 125 16.36 12.42 -6.74
N HIS A 126 15.85 12.37 -5.51
CA HIS A 126 15.79 13.53 -4.61
C HIS A 126 17.19 14.05 -4.27
N GLY A 127 18.14 13.16 -3.98
CA GLY A 127 19.52 13.53 -3.73
C GLY A 127 20.21 14.21 -4.91
N LYS A 128 19.88 13.84 -6.15
CA LYS A 128 20.38 14.49 -7.38
C LYS A 128 19.78 15.89 -7.56
N ILE A 129 18.50 16.04 -7.31
CA ILE A 129 17.77 17.32 -7.45
C ILE A 129 18.25 18.32 -6.39
N CYS A 130 18.43 17.88 -5.16
CA CYS A 130 18.88 18.78 -4.07
C CYS A 130 20.36 19.11 -4.09
N ARG A 131 21.18 18.36 -4.82
CA ARG A 131 22.63 18.63 -4.98
C ARG A 131 22.98 19.39 -6.27
N GLY A 132 22.05 19.50 -7.17
CA GLY A 132 22.17 20.31 -8.39
C GLY A 132 21.65 21.72 -8.17
#